data_11c8ba81a45b7a6172d142c4aacfa936
#
_entry.id   11c8ba81a45b7a6172d142c4aacfa936
#
_cell.length_a   1.000
_cell.length_b   1.000
_cell.length_c   1.000
_cell.angle_alpha   90.00
_cell.angle_beta   90.00
_cell.angle_gamma   90.00
#
_symmetry.space_group_name_H-M   'P 1'
#
loop_
_entity.id
_entity.type
_entity.pdbx_description
1 polymer ?
#
loop_
_entity_poly.entity_id
_entity_poly.type
_entity_poly.pdbx_seq_one_letter_code
_entity_poly.pdbx_strand_id
1 'polypeptide(L)'
;MYKRQLRQTFSIKQIAELTGVSVQTVCRLLDTICYPPPDQLPQALSIDEFKGNASTSKYQCILVDPKKRRILDILPDRTQSHLADYWRNIPRKERLKVKFFVCDMWRPYTELAQTFFPNATIIVDKYHFIRQVTWAIENVRKRLQRSMPVSLRKYYKRSRKLIPTRYKKLKDENKQACDLMLHYSEDLRLAHRMKEWFYDICQMEAYRQQQREFDDWIANAQSCGIKEFEACAKTYRAWRKEILNAFKYGLTNGPTEGFNNKIKVLKRSSYGIRNFKRFRTRILHCTS
;
A
#
# COMPACT_ATOMS: atom_id res chain seq x y z
N MET A 1 7.71 -21.91 -27.90
CA MET A 1 6.44 -22.36 -27.32
C MET A 1 6.44 -22.22 -25.79
N TYR A 2 7.36 -22.79 -25.06
CA TYR A 2 7.41 -22.85 -23.58
C TYR A 2 7.47 -21.49 -22.87
N LYS A 3 8.18 -20.48 -23.42
CA LYS A 3 8.30 -19.15 -22.82
C LYS A 3 6.96 -18.41 -22.74
N ARG A 4 6.02 -18.68 -23.67
CA ARG A 4 4.69 -18.09 -23.68
C ARG A 4 3.82 -18.59 -22.51
N GLN A 5 3.88 -19.90 -22.22
CA GLN A 5 3.16 -20.49 -21.09
C GLN A 5 3.71 -20.01 -19.74
N LEU A 6 5.01 -19.71 -19.66
CA LEU A 6 5.62 -19.09 -18.48
C LEU A 6 5.13 -17.66 -18.22
N ARG A 7 4.49 -16.98 -19.16
CA ARG A 7 3.79 -15.68 -18.93
C ARG A 7 2.40 -15.84 -18.31
N GLN A 8 1.84 -17.04 -18.34
CA GLN A 8 0.53 -17.32 -17.73
C GLN A 8 0.66 -17.64 -16.24
N THR A 9 -0.45 -17.63 -15.53
CA THR A 9 -0.48 -17.94 -14.10
C THR A 9 -0.50 -19.45 -13.77
N PHE A 10 -0.15 -20.30 -14.74
CA PHE A 10 -0.10 -21.76 -14.54
C PHE A 10 1.01 -22.16 -13.55
N SER A 11 0.81 -23.27 -12.83
CA SER A 11 1.89 -23.90 -12.07
C SER A 11 2.94 -24.49 -13.00
N ILE A 12 4.16 -24.69 -12.50
CA ILE A 12 5.23 -25.35 -13.27
C ILE A 12 4.79 -26.77 -13.70
N LYS A 13 4.05 -27.49 -12.84
CA LYS A 13 3.49 -28.81 -13.15
C LYS A 13 2.50 -28.74 -14.32
N GLN A 14 1.54 -27.81 -14.27
CA GLN A 14 0.60 -27.61 -15.39
C GLN A 14 1.29 -27.24 -16.70
N ILE A 15 2.35 -26.41 -16.65
CA ILE A 15 3.12 -26.10 -17.85
C ILE A 15 3.80 -27.35 -18.40
N ALA A 16 4.38 -28.19 -17.53
CA ALA A 16 5.01 -29.45 -17.93
C ALA A 16 3.99 -30.39 -18.62
N GLU A 17 2.80 -30.54 -18.03
CA GLU A 17 1.69 -31.32 -18.58
C GLU A 17 1.22 -30.77 -19.95
N LEU A 18 0.95 -29.46 -20.05
CA LEU A 18 0.51 -28.81 -21.28
C LEU A 18 1.54 -28.86 -22.44
N THR A 19 2.79 -29.03 -22.11
CA THR A 19 3.90 -28.99 -23.09
C THR A 19 4.56 -30.33 -23.34
N GLY A 20 4.15 -31.38 -22.62
CA GLY A 20 4.69 -32.74 -22.77
C GLY A 20 6.14 -32.88 -22.32
N VAL A 21 6.63 -32.01 -21.43
CA VAL A 21 8.02 -32.07 -20.93
C VAL A 21 8.03 -32.28 -19.42
N SER A 22 9.20 -32.68 -18.88
CA SER A 22 9.34 -32.85 -17.44
C SER A 22 9.30 -31.51 -16.70
N VAL A 23 8.84 -31.54 -15.43
CA VAL A 23 8.91 -30.38 -14.51
C VAL A 23 10.33 -29.83 -14.42
N GLN A 24 11.33 -30.72 -14.42
CA GLN A 24 12.75 -30.36 -14.39
C GLN A 24 13.14 -29.54 -15.62
N THR A 25 12.67 -29.91 -16.81
CA THR A 25 12.89 -29.19 -18.05
C THR A 25 12.29 -27.78 -17.99
N VAL A 26 11.06 -27.64 -17.49
CA VAL A 26 10.43 -26.31 -17.29
C VAL A 26 11.22 -25.46 -16.30
N CYS A 27 11.73 -26.06 -15.21
CA CYS A 27 12.59 -25.34 -14.26
C CYS A 27 13.90 -24.86 -14.90
N ARG A 28 14.58 -25.73 -15.67
CA ARG A 28 15.82 -25.35 -16.39
C ARG A 28 15.56 -24.22 -17.37
N LEU A 29 14.46 -24.27 -18.12
CA LEU A 29 14.06 -23.20 -19.03
C LEU A 29 13.80 -21.88 -18.29
N LEU A 30 13.14 -21.93 -17.12
CA LEU A 30 12.94 -20.74 -16.30
C LEU A 30 14.27 -20.14 -15.81
N ASP A 31 15.25 -21.00 -15.49
CA ASP A 31 16.59 -20.59 -15.06
C ASP A 31 17.42 -19.92 -16.19
N THR A 32 17.09 -20.15 -17.47
CA THR A 32 17.71 -19.46 -18.61
C THR A 32 17.14 -18.07 -18.86
N ILE A 33 16.00 -17.73 -18.26
CA ILE A 33 15.40 -16.40 -18.40
C ILE A 33 16.09 -15.46 -17.40
N CYS A 34 16.78 -14.45 -17.91
CA CYS A 34 17.48 -13.47 -17.10
C CYS A 34 16.79 -12.11 -17.16
N TYR A 35 16.60 -11.50 -16.01
CA TYR A 35 16.15 -10.13 -15.85
C TYR A 35 17.22 -9.39 -15.03
N PRO A 36 18.15 -8.65 -15.67
CA PRO A 36 19.12 -7.85 -14.95
C PRO A 36 18.42 -6.74 -14.15
N PRO A 37 19.06 -6.20 -13.11
CA PRO A 37 18.62 -4.97 -12.49
C PRO A 37 18.46 -3.85 -13.54
N PRO A 38 17.58 -2.86 -13.31
CA PRO A 38 17.35 -1.79 -14.28
C PRO A 38 18.59 -0.91 -14.45
N ASP A 39 19.05 -0.74 -15.70
CA ASP A 39 20.16 0.16 -16.04
C ASP A 39 19.75 1.64 -15.92
N GLN A 40 18.47 1.92 -16.06
CA GLN A 40 17.90 3.26 -16.00
C GLN A 40 16.75 3.33 -15.02
N LEU A 41 16.72 4.39 -14.22
CA LEU A 41 15.63 4.64 -13.30
C LEU A 41 14.60 5.63 -13.90
N PRO A 42 13.31 5.42 -13.63
CA PRO A 42 12.26 6.36 -14.01
C PRO A 42 12.31 7.63 -13.14
N GLN A 43 11.71 8.72 -13.62
CA GLN A 43 11.56 9.93 -12.83
C GLN A 43 10.66 9.76 -11.60
N ALA A 44 9.73 8.83 -11.64
CA ALA A 44 8.92 8.43 -10.50
C ALA A 44 9.19 6.96 -10.18
N LEU A 45 9.61 6.71 -8.96
CA LEU A 45 9.93 5.37 -8.45
C LEU A 45 9.01 5.07 -7.28
N SER A 46 8.40 3.91 -7.28
CA SER A 46 7.56 3.42 -6.21
C SER A 46 8.17 2.17 -5.57
N ILE A 47 8.15 2.11 -4.26
CA ILE A 47 8.52 0.94 -3.46
C ILE A 47 7.35 0.52 -2.58
N ASP A 48 7.13 -0.78 -2.52
CA ASP A 48 6.13 -1.40 -1.64
C ASP A 48 6.60 -2.80 -1.26
N GLU A 49 5.85 -3.47 -0.39
CA GLU A 49 6.16 -4.81 0.06
C GLU A 49 4.99 -5.77 -0.12
N PHE A 50 5.31 -7.00 -0.34
CA PHE A 50 4.34 -8.08 -0.35
C PHE A 50 4.85 -9.30 0.43
N LYS A 51 3.92 -10.09 0.94
CA LYS A 51 4.25 -11.32 1.64
C LYS A 51 4.70 -12.37 0.63
N GLY A 52 6.00 -12.66 0.60
CA GLY A 52 6.62 -13.65 -0.28
C GLY A 52 6.35 -15.11 0.13
N ASN A 53 6.77 -16.04 -0.73
CA ASN A 53 6.80 -17.49 -0.44
C ASN A 53 8.22 -18.04 -0.46
N ALA A 54 9.19 -17.24 -0.90
CA ALA A 54 10.58 -17.67 -0.98
C ALA A 54 11.18 -17.82 0.42
N SER A 55 12.19 -18.67 0.51
CA SER A 55 12.92 -18.97 1.76
C SER A 55 13.76 -17.82 2.30
N THR A 56 13.79 -16.67 1.63
CA THR A 56 14.64 -15.53 2.00
C THR A 56 14.06 -14.69 3.13
N SER A 57 12.83 -14.17 2.97
CA SER A 57 12.17 -13.34 3.96
C SER A 57 10.66 -13.43 3.87
N LYS A 58 9.98 -13.13 5.00
CA LYS A 58 8.52 -13.04 5.05
C LYS A 58 7.97 -11.95 4.12
N TYR A 59 8.68 -10.82 4.01
CA TYR A 59 8.32 -9.69 3.17
C TYR A 59 9.39 -9.45 2.13
N GLN A 60 8.97 -9.32 0.89
CA GLN A 60 9.78 -8.98 -0.27
C GLN A 60 9.39 -7.62 -0.78
N CYS A 61 10.34 -6.87 -1.38
CA CYS A 61 10.04 -5.57 -1.95
C CYS A 61 9.77 -5.66 -3.44
N ILE A 62 8.86 -4.81 -3.90
CA ILE A 62 8.58 -4.57 -5.30
C ILE A 62 8.95 -3.12 -5.65
N LEU A 63 9.68 -2.95 -6.73
CA LEU A 63 10.04 -1.67 -7.31
C LEU A 63 9.24 -1.46 -8.59
N VAL A 64 8.56 -0.33 -8.70
CA VAL A 64 7.62 -0.05 -9.80
C VAL A 64 7.86 1.35 -10.37
N ASP A 65 7.73 1.47 -11.67
CA ASP A 65 7.48 2.76 -12.34
C ASP A 65 5.96 3.01 -12.30
N PRO A 66 5.46 3.89 -11.40
CA PRO A 66 4.02 4.11 -11.25
C PRO A 66 3.40 4.82 -12.45
N LYS A 67 4.20 5.58 -13.24
CA LYS A 67 3.72 6.27 -14.44
C LYS A 67 3.53 5.33 -15.61
N LYS A 68 4.54 4.47 -15.87
CA LYS A 68 4.48 3.47 -16.94
C LYS A 68 3.77 2.18 -16.53
N ARG A 69 3.37 2.07 -15.26
CA ARG A 69 2.74 0.86 -14.69
C ARG A 69 3.54 -0.40 -15.00
N ARG A 70 4.83 -0.38 -14.69
CA ARG A 70 5.77 -1.46 -14.96
C ARG A 70 6.57 -1.81 -13.72
N ILE A 71 6.71 -3.11 -13.44
CA ILE A 71 7.64 -3.59 -12.42
C ILE A 71 9.07 -3.38 -12.92
N LEU A 72 9.90 -2.78 -12.09
CA LEU A 72 11.32 -2.60 -12.35
C LEU A 72 12.11 -3.78 -11.80
N ASP A 73 11.82 -4.16 -10.55
CA ASP A 73 12.49 -5.29 -9.92
C ASP A 73 11.70 -5.82 -8.72
N ILE A 74 12.08 -7.02 -8.26
CA ILE A 74 11.62 -7.66 -7.03
C ILE A 74 12.85 -7.98 -6.18
N LEU A 75 12.86 -7.52 -4.93
CA LEU A 75 13.97 -7.73 -4.01
C LEU A 75 13.62 -8.77 -2.93
N PRO A 76 14.61 -9.53 -2.44
CA PRO A 76 14.37 -10.68 -1.57
C PRO A 76 13.86 -10.32 -0.17
N ASP A 77 14.13 -9.11 0.30
CA ASP A 77 13.64 -8.59 1.58
C ASP A 77 13.55 -7.06 1.59
N ARG A 78 13.16 -6.49 2.72
CA ARG A 78 13.00 -5.04 2.94
C ARG A 78 14.01 -4.45 3.93
N THR A 79 15.05 -5.18 4.31
CA THR A 79 16.05 -4.69 5.26
C THR A 79 16.79 -3.49 4.67
N GLN A 80 17.08 -2.49 5.53
CA GLN A 80 17.78 -1.28 5.08
C GLN A 80 19.15 -1.60 4.46
N SER A 81 19.89 -2.56 5.04
CA SER A 81 21.19 -2.99 4.50
C SER A 81 21.07 -3.51 3.08
N HIS A 82 20.15 -4.42 2.84
CA HIS A 82 19.95 -5.04 1.54
C HIS A 82 19.46 -4.03 0.48
N LEU A 83 18.52 -3.16 0.87
CA LEU A 83 18.05 -2.09 -0.01
C LEU A 83 19.18 -1.08 -0.31
N ALA A 84 20.00 -0.74 0.69
CA ALA A 84 21.16 0.14 0.50
C ALA A 84 22.17 -0.47 -0.47
N ASP A 85 22.49 -1.77 -0.33
CA ASP A 85 23.41 -2.46 -1.24
C ASP A 85 22.85 -2.52 -2.66
N TYR A 86 21.56 -2.79 -2.81
CA TYR A 86 20.92 -2.74 -4.13
C TYR A 86 21.08 -1.36 -4.80
N TRP A 87 20.78 -0.26 -4.05
CA TRP A 87 20.87 1.10 -4.59
C TRP A 87 22.31 1.56 -4.85
N ARG A 88 23.30 1.07 -4.11
CA ARG A 88 24.73 1.35 -4.36
C ARG A 88 25.19 0.82 -5.74
N ASN A 89 24.64 -0.31 -6.16
CA ASN A 89 24.96 -0.92 -7.46
C ASN A 89 24.35 -0.17 -8.65
N ILE A 90 23.38 0.73 -8.42
CA ILE A 90 22.81 1.58 -9.47
C ILE A 90 23.63 2.86 -9.59
N PRO A 91 24.10 3.24 -10.80
CA PRO A 91 24.91 4.44 -10.97
C PRO A 91 24.28 5.70 -10.37
N ARG A 92 25.11 6.52 -9.70
CA ARG A 92 24.62 7.76 -9.05
C ARG A 92 23.87 8.67 -10.02
N LYS A 93 24.34 8.79 -11.29
CA LYS A 93 23.67 9.59 -12.34
C LYS A 93 22.21 9.18 -12.58
N GLU A 94 21.90 7.88 -12.47
CA GLU A 94 20.54 7.39 -12.63
C GLU A 94 19.70 7.69 -11.38
N ARG A 95 20.26 7.53 -10.18
CA ARG A 95 19.57 7.85 -8.92
C ARG A 95 19.21 9.34 -8.83
N LEU A 96 20.05 10.23 -9.35
CA LEU A 96 19.80 11.68 -9.41
C LEU A 96 18.66 12.08 -10.37
N LYS A 97 18.27 11.21 -11.31
CA LYS A 97 17.14 11.44 -12.23
C LYS A 97 15.77 11.23 -11.57
N VAL A 98 15.74 10.53 -10.44
CA VAL A 98 14.48 10.28 -9.72
C VAL A 98 14.00 11.58 -9.09
N LYS A 99 12.82 12.04 -9.52
CA LYS A 99 12.17 13.26 -9.05
C LYS A 99 11.10 12.99 -7.98
N PHE A 100 10.53 11.79 -7.99
CA PHE A 100 9.48 11.38 -7.07
C PHE A 100 9.76 9.98 -6.54
N PHE A 101 9.71 9.83 -5.23
CA PHE A 101 9.83 8.54 -4.56
C PHE A 101 8.54 8.27 -3.76
N VAL A 102 7.76 7.27 -4.20
CA VAL A 102 6.48 6.91 -3.60
C VAL A 102 6.67 5.68 -2.72
N CYS A 103 6.26 5.77 -1.46
CA CYS A 103 6.40 4.68 -0.49
C CYS A 103 5.29 4.70 0.56
N ASP A 104 5.25 3.67 1.38
CA ASP A 104 4.40 3.60 2.56
C ASP A 104 4.86 4.55 3.66
N MET A 105 4.00 4.78 4.66
CA MET A 105 4.32 5.55 5.86
C MET A 105 5.27 4.77 6.79
N TRP A 106 6.46 4.44 6.29
CA TRP A 106 7.50 3.72 7.02
C TRP A 106 8.83 4.46 6.94
N ARG A 107 9.33 4.94 8.08
CA ARG A 107 10.52 5.83 8.15
C ARG A 107 11.77 5.27 7.43
N PRO A 108 12.10 3.98 7.54
CA PRO A 108 13.27 3.45 6.83
C PRO A 108 13.23 3.66 5.32
N TYR A 109 12.05 3.69 4.68
CA TYR A 109 11.95 4.01 3.25
C TYR A 109 12.24 5.48 2.96
N THR A 110 11.80 6.39 3.83
CA THR A 110 12.08 7.82 3.64
C THR A 110 13.55 8.16 3.88
N GLU A 111 14.18 7.57 4.88
CA GLU A 111 15.62 7.72 5.15
C GLU A 111 16.46 7.20 3.99
N LEU A 112 16.09 6.06 3.44
CA LEU A 112 16.71 5.45 2.28
C LEU A 112 16.55 6.33 1.03
N ALA A 113 15.35 6.89 0.84
CA ALA A 113 15.08 7.81 -0.26
C ALA A 113 15.92 9.10 -0.14
N GLN A 114 16.04 9.67 1.04
CA GLN A 114 16.87 10.86 1.29
C GLN A 114 18.35 10.59 0.99
N THR A 115 18.83 9.41 1.34
CA THR A 115 20.24 9.02 1.13
C THR A 115 20.56 8.76 -0.34
N PHE A 116 19.72 8.01 -1.03
CA PHE A 116 20.04 7.51 -2.37
C PHE A 116 19.45 8.35 -3.50
N PHE A 117 18.38 9.12 -3.24
CA PHE A 117 17.64 9.93 -4.21
C PHE A 117 17.48 11.37 -3.72
N PRO A 118 18.59 12.14 -3.54
CA PRO A 118 18.54 13.45 -2.90
C PRO A 118 17.68 14.48 -3.65
N ASN A 119 17.46 14.27 -4.95
CA ASN A 119 16.60 15.15 -5.78
C ASN A 119 15.11 14.73 -5.73
N ALA A 120 14.78 13.63 -5.06
CA ALA A 120 13.43 13.12 -5.08
C ALA A 120 12.53 13.79 -4.02
N THR A 121 11.36 14.21 -4.45
CA THR A 121 10.25 14.52 -3.54
C THR A 121 9.66 13.22 -3.03
N ILE A 122 9.68 13.03 -1.71
CA ILE A 122 9.11 11.84 -1.06
C ILE A 122 7.60 12.02 -0.94
N ILE A 123 6.86 11.01 -1.34
CA ILE A 123 5.40 10.97 -1.38
C ILE A 123 4.95 9.71 -0.65
N VAL A 124 4.07 9.85 0.35
CA VAL A 124 3.46 8.68 0.99
C VAL A 124 2.20 8.27 0.26
N ASP A 125 1.98 6.96 0.20
CA ASP A 125 0.80 6.42 -0.48
C ASP A 125 -0.49 6.79 0.25
N LYS A 126 -1.48 7.24 -0.55
CA LYS A 126 -2.78 7.73 -0.08
C LYS A 126 -3.53 6.70 0.77
N TYR A 127 -3.46 5.42 0.41
CA TYR A 127 -4.11 4.35 1.16
C TYR A 127 -3.63 4.29 2.62
N HIS A 128 -2.33 4.48 2.85
CA HIS A 128 -1.74 4.35 4.19
C HIS A 128 -2.17 5.46 5.14
N PHE A 129 -2.24 6.71 4.69
CA PHE A 129 -2.72 7.77 5.57
C PHE A 129 -4.26 7.78 5.72
N ILE A 130 -5.05 7.43 4.70
CA ILE A 130 -6.50 7.24 4.87
C ILE A 130 -6.79 6.12 5.87
N ARG A 131 -6.00 5.06 5.85
CA ARG A 131 -6.12 3.94 6.79
C ARG A 131 -5.92 4.35 8.24
N GLN A 132 -5.09 5.35 8.54
CA GLN A 132 -4.89 5.86 9.92
C GLN A 132 -6.21 6.41 10.49
N VAL A 133 -6.93 7.23 9.73
CA VAL A 133 -8.24 7.76 10.16
C VAL A 133 -9.27 6.62 10.29
N THR A 134 -9.27 5.68 9.35
CA THR A 134 -10.15 4.51 9.41
C THR A 134 -9.88 3.67 10.66
N TRP A 135 -8.62 3.51 11.06
CA TRP A 135 -8.25 2.83 12.30
C TRP A 135 -8.65 3.62 13.54
N ALA A 136 -8.48 4.94 13.52
CA ALA A 136 -8.87 5.78 14.64
C ALA A 136 -10.38 5.60 14.94
N ILE A 137 -11.25 5.77 13.95
CA ILE A 137 -12.71 5.59 14.16
C ILE A 137 -13.08 4.15 14.50
N GLU A 138 -12.41 3.16 13.90
CA GLU A 138 -12.66 1.75 14.23
C GLU A 138 -12.27 1.43 15.69
N ASN A 139 -11.22 2.04 16.21
CA ASN A 139 -10.81 1.86 17.61
C ASN A 139 -11.76 2.57 18.58
N VAL A 140 -12.25 3.78 18.25
CA VAL A 140 -13.33 4.43 19.00
C VAL A 140 -14.56 3.53 19.06
N ARG A 141 -15.00 3.03 17.90
CA ARG A 141 -16.13 2.10 17.82
C ARG A 141 -15.94 0.86 18.69
N LYS A 142 -14.75 0.23 18.65
CA LYS A 142 -14.42 -0.96 19.46
C LYS A 142 -14.43 -0.64 20.95
N ARG A 143 -13.88 0.49 21.36
CA ARG A 143 -13.85 0.95 22.74
C ARG A 143 -15.28 1.08 23.28
N LEU A 144 -16.15 1.79 22.56
CA LEU A 144 -17.53 1.98 22.93
C LEU A 144 -18.32 0.68 22.94
N GLN A 145 -18.13 -0.20 21.93
CA GLN A 145 -18.83 -1.47 21.88
C GLN A 145 -18.51 -2.39 23.07
N ARG A 146 -17.33 -2.28 23.67
CA ARG A 146 -16.95 -3.07 24.86
C ARG A 146 -17.74 -2.64 26.11
N SER A 147 -18.09 -1.37 26.23
CA SER A 147 -18.86 -0.82 27.34
C SER A 147 -20.38 -0.96 27.16
N MET A 148 -20.86 -1.40 25.98
CA MET A 148 -22.28 -1.55 25.71
C MET A 148 -22.91 -2.76 26.43
N PRO A 149 -24.18 -2.68 26.84
CA PRO A 149 -24.96 -3.84 27.26
C PRO A 149 -25.02 -4.91 26.18
N VAL A 150 -25.07 -6.19 26.59
CA VAL A 150 -25.05 -7.34 25.65
C VAL A 150 -26.17 -7.25 24.61
N SER A 151 -27.36 -6.80 25.01
CA SER A 151 -28.54 -6.59 24.16
C SER A 151 -28.24 -5.63 22.98
N LEU A 152 -27.49 -4.55 23.22
CA LEU A 152 -27.16 -3.55 22.20
C LEU A 152 -26.00 -4.01 21.29
N ARG A 153 -25.09 -4.86 21.77
CA ARG A 153 -23.95 -5.33 20.98
C ARG A 153 -24.35 -6.01 19.67
N LYS A 154 -25.50 -6.69 19.67
CA LYS A 154 -26.04 -7.35 18.47
C LYS A 154 -26.32 -6.35 17.35
N TYR A 155 -26.94 -5.22 17.66
CA TYR A 155 -27.22 -4.17 16.69
C TYR A 155 -25.95 -3.50 16.18
N TYR A 156 -24.94 -3.35 17.03
CA TYR A 156 -23.66 -2.75 16.68
C TYR A 156 -22.73 -3.66 15.86
N LYS A 157 -23.08 -4.94 15.61
CA LYS A 157 -22.27 -5.79 14.69
C LYS A 157 -22.14 -5.19 13.29
N ARG A 158 -23.19 -4.57 12.77
CA ARG A 158 -23.17 -3.89 11.45
C ARG A 158 -22.34 -2.61 11.45
N SER A 159 -22.10 -1.99 12.60
CA SER A 159 -21.32 -0.76 12.73
C SER A 159 -19.90 -0.89 12.16
N ARG A 160 -19.31 -2.09 12.20
CA ARG A 160 -18.00 -2.37 11.61
C ARG A 160 -17.92 -2.04 10.11
N LYS A 161 -19.02 -2.17 9.38
CA LYS A 161 -19.09 -1.82 7.96
C LYS A 161 -19.61 -0.41 7.73
N LEU A 162 -20.60 0.00 8.49
CA LEU A 162 -21.30 1.27 8.27
C LEU A 162 -20.47 2.48 8.72
N ILE A 163 -19.94 2.44 9.94
CA ILE A 163 -19.22 3.58 10.53
C ILE A 163 -17.95 3.97 9.76
N PRO A 164 -17.06 3.03 9.31
CA PRO A 164 -15.89 3.39 8.53
C PRO A 164 -16.21 3.79 7.07
N THR A 165 -17.34 3.32 6.54
CA THR A 165 -17.74 3.65 5.16
C THR A 165 -18.06 5.15 5.07
N ARG A 166 -17.69 5.77 3.94
CA ARG A 166 -18.04 7.16 3.67
C ARG A 166 -19.56 7.32 3.66
N TYR A 167 -20.08 8.26 4.45
CA TYR A 167 -21.53 8.44 4.64
C TYR A 167 -22.27 8.67 3.33
N LYS A 168 -21.72 9.51 2.43
CA LYS A 168 -22.29 9.79 1.11
C LYS A 168 -22.41 8.54 0.20
N LYS A 169 -21.66 7.46 0.49
CA LYS A 169 -21.70 6.19 -0.27
C LYS A 169 -22.67 5.16 0.33
N LEU A 170 -23.24 5.43 1.48
CA LEU A 170 -24.24 4.55 2.09
C LEU A 170 -25.57 4.66 1.37
N LYS A 171 -26.27 3.53 1.20
CA LYS A 171 -27.67 3.50 0.79
C LYS A 171 -28.55 4.06 1.92
N ASP A 172 -29.71 4.57 1.61
CA ASP A 172 -30.56 5.28 2.58
C ASP A 172 -30.92 4.45 3.80
N GLU A 173 -31.26 3.18 3.66
CA GLU A 173 -31.46 2.25 4.79
C GLU A 173 -30.23 2.14 5.72
N ASN A 174 -29.04 2.16 5.12
CA ASN A 174 -27.79 2.10 5.86
C ASN A 174 -27.41 3.44 6.50
N LYS A 175 -27.84 4.58 5.91
CA LYS A 175 -27.69 5.90 6.54
C LYS A 175 -28.51 5.96 7.81
N GLN A 176 -29.80 5.58 7.76
CA GLN A 176 -30.66 5.53 8.96
C GLN A 176 -30.04 4.66 10.06
N ALA A 177 -29.55 3.47 9.71
CA ALA A 177 -28.88 2.59 10.66
C ALA A 177 -27.59 3.22 11.22
N CYS A 178 -26.81 3.93 10.38
CA CYS A 178 -25.63 4.65 10.81
C CYS A 178 -25.98 5.77 11.78
N ASP A 179 -26.98 6.58 11.47
CA ASP A 179 -27.42 7.70 12.30
C ASP A 179 -27.88 7.24 13.69
N LEU A 180 -28.65 6.17 13.76
CA LEU A 180 -29.04 5.54 15.02
C LEU A 180 -27.82 5.08 15.85
N MET A 181 -26.80 4.50 15.19
CA MET A 181 -25.56 4.11 15.85
C MET A 181 -24.77 5.32 16.36
N LEU A 182 -24.71 6.41 15.59
CA LEU A 182 -24.04 7.64 15.96
C LEU A 182 -24.75 8.37 17.13
N HIS A 183 -26.06 8.19 17.26
CA HIS A 183 -26.83 8.79 18.35
C HIS A 183 -26.48 8.24 19.73
N TYR A 184 -25.93 7.04 19.79
CA TYR A 184 -25.56 6.36 21.05
C TYR A 184 -24.42 7.06 21.81
N SER A 185 -23.48 7.73 21.15
CA SER A 185 -22.30 8.30 21.78
C SER A 185 -21.82 9.55 21.07
N GLU A 186 -21.55 10.59 21.85
CA GLU A 186 -20.96 11.83 21.34
C GLU A 186 -19.56 11.63 20.80
N ASP A 187 -18.74 10.81 21.47
CA ASP A 187 -17.42 10.42 20.95
C ASP A 187 -17.52 9.81 19.57
N LEU A 188 -18.47 8.89 19.34
CA LEU A 188 -18.63 8.23 18.05
C LEU A 188 -19.09 9.20 16.97
N ARG A 189 -19.97 10.12 17.33
CA ARG A 189 -20.50 11.18 16.45
C ARG A 189 -19.39 12.14 16.03
N LEU A 190 -18.59 12.58 17.02
CA LEU A 190 -17.43 13.44 16.75
C LEU A 190 -16.39 12.73 15.89
N ALA A 191 -16.03 11.49 16.24
CA ALA A 191 -15.10 10.66 15.47
C ALA A 191 -15.57 10.46 14.01
N HIS A 192 -16.88 10.26 13.83
CA HIS A 192 -17.46 10.12 12.49
C HIS A 192 -17.37 11.42 11.69
N ARG A 193 -17.68 12.57 12.29
CA ARG A 193 -17.51 13.89 11.63
C ARG A 193 -16.05 14.14 11.25
N MET A 194 -15.12 13.84 12.14
CA MET A 194 -13.67 13.97 11.87
C MET A 194 -13.24 13.08 10.69
N LYS A 195 -13.75 11.86 10.62
CA LYS A 195 -13.50 10.95 9.49
C LYS A 195 -14.06 11.51 8.18
N GLU A 196 -15.31 11.96 8.17
CA GLU A 196 -15.94 12.51 6.96
C GLU A 196 -15.21 13.76 6.47
N TRP A 197 -14.85 14.68 7.38
CA TRP A 197 -14.07 15.86 7.05
C TRP A 197 -12.73 15.49 6.41
N PHE A 198 -12.00 14.53 6.98
CA PHE A 198 -10.76 14.05 6.38
C PHE A 198 -10.96 13.46 4.96
N TYR A 199 -12.05 12.75 4.74
CA TYR A 199 -12.38 12.22 3.42
C TYR A 199 -12.74 13.34 2.42
N ASP A 200 -13.39 14.41 2.87
CA ASP A 200 -13.64 15.58 2.03
C ASP A 200 -12.33 16.28 1.67
N ILE A 201 -11.42 16.47 2.62
CA ILE A 201 -10.06 16.99 2.35
C ILE A 201 -9.36 16.17 1.27
N CYS A 202 -9.42 14.84 1.36
CA CYS A 202 -8.79 13.95 0.38
C CYS A 202 -9.35 14.06 -1.04
N GLN A 203 -10.47 14.74 -1.24
CA GLN A 203 -11.14 14.93 -2.55
C GLN A 203 -11.07 16.36 -3.07
N MET A 204 -10.52 17.29 -2.30
CA MET A 204 -10.32 18.66 -2.75
C MET A 204 -9.33 18.70 -3.91
N GLU A 205 -9.62 19.53 -4.91
CA GLU A 205 -8.75 19.74 -6.07
C GLU A 205 -7.79 20.93 -5.86
N ALA A 206 -8.25 21.95 -5.13
CA ALA A 206 -7.46 23.15 -4.87
C ALA A 206 -6.42 22.89 -3.76
N TYR A 207 -5.17 22.65 -4.14
CA TYR A 207 -4.09 22.28 -3.22
C TYR A 207 -3.92 23.24 -2.02
N ARG A 208 -4.01 24.56 -2.25
CA ARG A 208 -3.86 25.55 -1.16
C ARG A 208 -4.98 25.45 -0.12
N GLN A 209 -6.21 25.18 -0.57
CA GLN A 209 -7.33 24.95 0.33
C GLN A 209 -7.17 23.61 1.04
N GLN A 210 -6.83 22.56 0.31
CA GLN A 210 -6.59 21.23 0.85
C GLN A 210 -5.51 21.24 1.94
N GLN A 211 -4.43 22.00 1.73
CA GLN A 211 -3.37 22.16 2.73
C GLN A 211 -3.89 22.82 4.01
N ARG A 212 -4.64 23.95 3.90
CA ARG A 212 -5.23 24.63 5.06
C ARG A 212 -6.18 23.71 5.83
N GLU A 213 -7.12 23.11 5.13
CA GLU A 213 -8.08 22.19 5.73
C GLU A 213 -7.39 21.00 6.41
N PHE A 214 -6.29 20.51 5.86
CA PHE A 214 -5.51 19.43 6.48
C PHE A 214 -4.82 19.89 7.76
N ASP A 215 -4.27 21.11 7.79
CA ASP A 215 -3.67 21.70 9.00
C ASP A 215 -4.73 21.94 10.08
N ASP A 216 -5.89 22.47 9.70
CA ASP A 216 -7.03 22.69 10.60
C ASP A 216 -7.56 21.35 11.14
N TRP A 217 -7.63 20.32 10.31
CA TRP A 217 -8.00 18.99 10.74
C TRP A 217 -7.02 18.44 11.79
N ILE A 218 -5.71 18.58 11.58
CA ILE A 218 -4.69 18.15 12.55
C ILE A 218 -4.87 18.89 13.89
N ALA A 219 -5.07 20.20 13.86
CA ALA A 219 -5.27 21.02 15.05
C ALA A 219 -6.52 20.57 15.82
N ASN A 220 -7.64 20.41 15.13
CA ASN A 220 -8.90 19.95 15.74
C ASN A 220 -8.78 18.52 16.29
N ALA A 221 -8.14 17.61 15.56
CA ALA A 221 -7.94 16.23 16.01
C ALA A 221 -7.08 16.14 17.27
N GLN A 222 -6.14 17.08 17.48
CA GLN A 222 -5.29 17.12 18.67
C GLN A 222 -6.04 17.58 19.93
N SER A 223 -7.08 18.41 19.78
CA SER A 223 -7.83 18.99 20.89
C SER A 223 -9.24 18.40 21.04
N CYS A 224 -9.59 17.38 20.27
CA CYS A 224 -10.95 16.84 20.24
C CYS A 224 -11.32 15.97 21.46
N GLY A 225 -10.39 15.66 22.37
CA GLY A 225 -10.63 14.81 23.53
C GLY A 225 -10.79 13.31 23.22
N ILE A 226 -10.55 12.89 21.96
CA ILE A 226 -10.62 11.49 21.53
C ILE A 226 -9.19 10.99 21.28
N LYS A 227 -8.65 10.24 22.24
CA LYS A 227 -7.25 9.76 22.20
C LYS A 227 -6.83 9.06 20.90
N GLU A 228 -7.75 8.37 20.24
CA GLU A 228 -7.50 7.69 18.98
C GLU A 228 -7.24 8.68 17.83
N PHE A 229 -7.93 9.82 17.83
CA PHE A 229 -7.75 10.91 16.87
C PHE A 229 -6.54 11.77 17.22
N GLU A 230 -6.28 12.01 18.51
CA GLU A 230 -5.05 12.69 18.97
C GLU A 230 -3.80 11.93 18.53
N ALA A 231 -3.79 10.59 18.66
CA ALA A 231 -2.70 9.74 18.15
C ALA A 231 -2.56 9.80 16.62
N CYS A 232 -3.69 9.85 15.89
CA CYS A 232 -3.70 10.04 14.44
C CYS A 232 -3.12 11.40 14.04
N ALA A 233 -3.51 12.48 14.73
CA ALA A 233 -2.99 13.83 14.50
C ALA A 233 -1.48 13.92 14.76
N LYS A 234 -0.97 13.29 15.82
CA LYS A 234 0.47 13.19 16.08
C LYS A 234 1.21 12.51 14.92
N THR A 235 0.65 11.43 14.40
CA THR A 235 1.21 10.74 13.23
C THR A 235 1.20 11.64 12.00
N TYR A 236 0.09 12.35 11.73
CA TYR A 236 -0.02 13.23 10.57
C TYR A 236 0.89 14.45 10.66
N ARG A 237 1.09 15.01 11.85
CA ARG A 237 2.07 16.07 12.04
C ARG A 237 3.49 15.60 11.68
N ALA A 238 3.86 14.38 12.10
CA ALA A 238 5.16 13.81 11.78
C ALA A 238 5.36 13.48 10.29
N TRP A 239 4.29 13.24 9.55
CA TRP A 239 4.28 12.91 8.11
C TRP A 239 3.67 14.01 7.24
N ARG A 240 3.51 15.22 7.79
CA ARG A 240 2.79 16.31 7.12
C ARG A 240 3.34 16.62 5.73
N LYS A 241 4.66 16.75 5.61
CA LYS A 241 5.33 17.07 4.35
C LYS A 241 5.03 16.04 3.26
N GLU A 242 5.17 14.78 3.57
CA GLU A 242 5.02 13.68 2.64
C GLU A 242 3.55 13.45 2.25
N ILE A 243 2.60 13.70 3.18
CA ILE A 243 1.14 13.66 2.90
C ILE A 243 0.75 14.84 2.00
N LEU A 244 1.24 16.05 2.27
CA LEU A 244 0.99 17.22 1.42
C LEU A 244 1.58 17.02 0.02
N ASN A 245 2.72 16.35 -0.10
CA ASN A 245 3.27 15.97 -1.39
C ASN A 245 2.35 15.00 -2.14
N ALA A 246 1.69 14.05 -1.44
CA ALA A 246 0.72 13.16 -2.06
C ALA A 246 -0.49 13.93 -2.62
N PHE A 247 -0.99 14.92 -1.90
CA PHE A 247 -2.05 15.81 -2.38
C PHE A 247 -1.61 16.63 -3.59
N LYS A 248 -0.41 17.23 -3.52
CA LYS A 248 0.10 18.11 -4.57
C LYS A 248 0.37 17.40 -5.89
N TYR A 249 0.97 16.22 -5.85
CA TYR A 249 1.45 15.53 -7.04
C TYR A 249 0.55 14.38 -7.52
N GLY A 250 -0.41 13.94 -6.70
CA GLY A 250 -1.39 12.91 -7.07
C GLY A 250 -0.80 11.53 -7.37
N LEU A 251 0.48 11.29 -7.07
CA LEU A 251 1.12 9.99 -7.28
C LEU A 251 0.75 9.03 -6.14
N THR A 252 0.46 7.79 -6.49
CA THR A 252 0.06 6.74 -5.53
C THR A 252 0.72 5.40 -5.86
N ASN A 253 0.70 4.47 -4.89
CA ASN A 253 1.06 3.08 -5.07
C ASN A 253 -0.05 2.22 -5.73
N GLY A 254 -1.12 2.82 -6.24
CA GLY A 254 -2.22 2.09 -6.87
C GLY A 254 -1.77 1.08 -7.94
N PRO A 255 -0.86 1.42 -8.88
CA PRO A 255 -0.29 0.45 -9.81
C PRO A 255 0.43 -0.71 -9.10
N THR A 256 1.16 -0.43 -8.02
CA THR A 256 1.91 -1.41 -7.22
C THR A 256 0.95 -2.37 -6.51
N GLU A 257 -0.17 -1.87 -5.98
CA GLU A 257 -1.22 -2.71 -5.39
C GLU A 257 -1.81 -3.67 -6.45
N GLY A 258 -2.03 -3.19 -7.67
CA GLY A 258 -2.45 -4.02 -8.81
C GLY A 258 -1.45 -5.16 -9.09
N PHE A 259 -0.15 -4.89 -9.07
CA PHE A 259 0.89 -5.92 -9.20
C PHE A 259 0.93 -6.86 -8.01
N ASN A 260 0.80 -6.36 -6.79
CA ASN A 260 0.73 -7.19 -5.58
C ASN A 260 -0.43 -8.19 -5.64
N ASN A 261 -1.56 -7.80 -6.23
CA ASN A 261 -2.69 -8.71 -6.46
C ASN A 261 -2.36 -9.78 -7.52
N LYS A 262 -1.71 -9.42 -8.64
CA LYS A 262 -1.22 -10.39 -9.63
C LYS A 262 -0.22 -11.38 -9.02
N ILE A 263 0.71 -10.88 -8.20
CA ILE A 263 1.68 -11.72 -7.47
C ILE A 263 0.97 -12.68 -6.52
N LYS A 264 -0.07 -12.24 -5.80
CA LYS A 264 -0.87 -13.13 -4.93
C LYS A 264 -1.53 -14.25 -5.73
N VAL A 265 -2.07 -13.96 -6.91
CA VAL A 265 -2.65 -14.98 -7.81
C VAL A 265 -1.56 -15.95 -8.27
N LEU A 266 -0.43 -15.44 -8.77
CA LEU A 266 0.70 -16.27 -9.20
C LEU A 266 1.20 -17.20 -8.09
N LYS A 267 1.30 -16.70 -6.86
CA LYS A 267 1.66 -17.50 -5.68
C LYS A 267 0.71 -18.66 -5.42
N ARG A 268 -0.60 -18.39 -5.51
CA ARG A 268 -1.64 -19.41 -5.29
C ARG A 268 -1.59 -20.48 -6.38
N SER A 269 -1.55 -20.07 -7.64
CA SER A 269 -1.51 -20.98 -8.79
C SER A 269 -0.22 -21.78 -8.89
N SER A 270 0.88 -21.27 -8.36
CA SER A 270 2.19 -21.93 -8.40
C SER A 270 2.45 -22.90 -7.24
N TYR A 271 1.49 -23.06 -6.30
CA TYR A 271 1.62 -23.92 -5.11
C TYR A 271 2.93 -23.70 -4.31
N GLY A 272 3.51 -22.51 -4.40
CA GLY A 272 4.68 -22.07 -3.68
C GLY A 272 6.01 -22.32 -4.42
N ILE A 273 6.58 -21.26 -4.99
CA ILE A 273 7.96 -21.28 -5.50
C ILE A 273 8.88 -20.86 -4.37
N ARG A 274 9.64 -21.80 -3.78
CA ARG A 274 10.54 -21.51 -2.66
C ARG A 274 11.84 -20.81 -3.09
N ASN A 275 12.35 -21.12 -4.29
CA ASN A 275 13.56 -20.47 -4.83
C ASN A 275 13.24 -19.03 -5.23
N PHE A 276 13.88 -18.06 -4.56
CA PHE A 276 13.64 -16.63 -4.80
C PHE A 276 13.98 -16.22 -6.25
N LYS A 277 15.11 -16.67 -6.81
CA LYS A 277 15.53 -16.33 -8.18
C LYS A 277 14.46 -16.73 -9.20
N ARG A 278 13.94 -17.96 -9.10
CA ARG A 278 12.84 -18.45 -9.94
C ARG A 278 11.55 -17.69 -9.71
N PHE A 279 11.24 -17.36 -8.45
CA PHE A 279 10.04 -16.60 -8.11
C PHE A 279 10.10 -15.18 -8.68
N ARG A 280 11.22 -14.47 -8.50
CA ARG A 280 11.49 -13.17 -9.10
C ARG A 280 11.37 -13.22 -10.64
N THR A 281 12.08 -14.15 -11.29
CA THR A 281 12.00 -14.34 -12.73
C THR A 281 10.57 -14.59 -13.19
N ARG A 282 9.81 -15.40 -12.46
CA ARG A 282 8.41 -15.71 -12.79
C ARG A 282 7.51 -14.49 -12.70
N ILE A 283 7.65 -13.68 -11.65
CA ILE A 283 6.89 -12.43 -11.51
C ILE A 283 7.19 -11.49 -12.67
N LEU A 284 8.47 -11.20 -12.91
CA LEU A 284 8.88 -10.30 -13.98
C LEU A 284 8.40 -10.78 -15.36
N HIS A 285 8.46 -12.10 -15.60
CA HIS A 285 8.03 -12.68 -16.88
C HIS A 285 6.51 -12.67 -17.08
N CYS A 286 5.72 -12.76 -16.01
CA CYS A 286 4.26 -12.67 -16.07
C CYS A 286 3.73 -11.22 -16.17
N THR A 287 4.60 -10.24 -15.95
CA THR A 287 4.19 -8.81 -15.89
C THR A 287 4.88 -7.94 -16.96
N SER A 288 5.81 -8.53 -17.73
CA SER A 288 6.48 -7.90 -18.88
C SER A 288 5.63 -7.93 -20.15
#